data_6fb7423b3b453c5e5acda9c53b528209
#
_entry.id   6fb7423b3b453c5e5acda9c53b528209
#
_cell.length_a   1.000
_cell.length_b   1.000
_cell.length_c   1.000
_cell.angle_alpha   90.00
_cell.angle_beta   90.00
_cell.angle_gamma   90.00
#
_symmetry.space_group_name_H-M   'P 1'
#
loop_
_entity.id
_entity.type
_entity.pdbx_description
1 polymer ?
#
loop_
_entity_poly.entity_id
_entity_poly.type
_entity_poly.pdbx_seq_one_letter_code
_entity_poly.pdbx_strand_id
1 'polypeptide(L)'
;MSRSLSSRIASGRITISVPGYNFRGYQLNREESWELLCEWTESDSLRKHMLGVEAAMRAYARKFGEDEEKWGITGLLHDMDYEKHPTPAEHPMVGVRELERRGYPEDVLEAIKGHADYLDVPRETLLAKTLYAVDELSGFVTACALVRPEGLEGLKAKSVRKKMKQKSFAAAVNREDIVRGAGELGVDLNEHIDFVAAALRERSNALGLAPSRSESG
;
A
#
# COMPACT_ATOMS: atom_id res chain seq x y z
N MET A 1 4.29 48.37 14.84
CA MET A 1 4.43 48.30 13.37
C MET A 1 3.62 47.11 12.88
N SER A 2 2.43 47.36 12.42
CA SER A 2 1.46 46.36 11.98
C SER A 2 1.80 45.93 10.55
N ARG A 3 2.09 44.63 10.32
CA ARG A 3 2.29 44.10 8.97
C ARG A 3 0.96 43.58 8.43
N SER A 4 0.49 44.24 7.39
CA SER A 4 -0.74 43.98 6.65
C SER A 4 -0.63 42.60 5.94
N LEU A 5 -1.63 41.72 6.18
CA LEU A 5 -1.89 40.53 5.39
C LEU A 5 -2.68 40.91 4.14
N SER A 6 -2.10 40.71 2.96
CA SER A 6 -2.81 40.91 1.69
C SER A 6 -3.25 39.56 1.12
N SER A 7 -4.57 39.35 1.02
CA SER A 7 -5.14 38.18 0.35
C SER A 7 -5.56 38.55 -1.08
N ARG A 8 -5.07 37.85 -2.08
CA ARG A 8 -5.58 37.88 -3.45
C ARG A 8 -6.24 36.56 -3.78
N ILE A 9 -7.51 36.62 -4.13
CA ILE A 9 -8.25 35.45 -4.66
C ILE A 9 -8.21 35.57 -6.19
N ALA A 10 -7.51 34.63 -6.81
CA ALA A 10 -7.63 34.36 -8.23
C ALA A 10 -7.76 32.84 -8.40
N SER A 11 -8.88 32.40 -8.95
CA SER A 11 -9.20 31.02 -9.36
C SER A 11 -9.02 29.94 -8.28
N GLY A 12 -9.83 29.97 -7.21
CA GLY A 12 -10.14 28.79 -6.39
C GLY A 12 -8.99 28.17 -5.57
N ARG A 13 -7.83 28.82 -5.43
CA ARG A 13 -6.72 28.35 -4.56
C ARG A 13 -6.38 29.42 -3.54
N ILE A 14 -6.51 29.07 -2.27
CA ILE A 14 -6.01 29.91 -1.17
C ILE A 14 -4.51 29.62 -1.05
N THR A 15 -3.68 30.58 -1.45
CA THR A 15 -2.23 30.54 -1.23
C THR A 15 -1.90 31.36 0.02
N ILE A 16 -1.56 30.73 1.12
CA ILE A 16 -1.03 31.41 2.30
C ILE A 16 0.47 31.54 2.10
N SER A 17 0.95 32.76 1.80
CA SER A 17 2.38 33.02 1.69
C SER A 17 2.94 33.46 3.04
N VAL A 18 3.79 32.64 3.64
CA VAL A 18 4.62 33.00 4.78
C VAL A 18 6.01 33.33 4.23
N PRO A 19 6.57 34.53 4.48
CA PRO A 19 7.90 34.90 3.96
C PRO A 19 8.97 33.94 4.53
N GLY A 20 9.62 33.19 3.63
CA GLY A 20 10.70 32.26 3.98
C GLY A 20 10.35 30.79 3.87
N TYR A 21 9.10 30.41 3.63
CA TYR A 21 8.70 29.03 3.34
C TYR A 21 7.94 28.97 2.01
N ASN A 22 8.60 28.41 1.00
CA ASN A 22 7.94 28.01 -0.23
C ASN A 22 7.15 26.73 0.03
N PHE A 23 5.87 26.83 0.42
CA PHE A 23 4.91 25.74 0.33
C PHE A 23 4.58 25.52 -1.16
N ARG A 24 5.50 24.97 -1.94
CA ARG A 24 5.08 24.15 -3.07
C ARG A 24 4.52 22.90 -2.43
N GLY A 25 3.19 22.74 -2.44
CA GLY A 25 2.58 21.48 -2.04
C GLY A 25 3.34 20.35 -2.74
N TYR A 26 3.85 19.40 -1.98
CA TYR A 26 4.54 18.24 -2.53
C TYR A 26 3.56 17.54 -3.48
N GLN A 27 3.91 17.51 -4.75
CA GLN A 27 3.11 16.78 -5.73
C GLN A 27 3.60 15.34 -5.70
N LEU A 28 2.73 14.44 -5.24
CA LEU A 28 3.02 13.02 -5.25
C LEU A 28 3.36 12.57 -6.67
N ASN A 29 4.49 11.91 -6.83
CA ASN A 29 5.01 11.41 -8.10
C ASN A 29 5.43 9.96 -7.92
N ARG A 30 4.81 9.06 -8.69
CA ARG A 30 5.06 7.63 -8.58
C ARG A 30 6.49 7.25 -8.96
N GLU A 31 7.09 7.91 -9.94
CA GLU A 31 8.47 7.62 -10.38
C GLU A 31 9.47 7.97 -9.30
N GLU A 32 9.36 9.17 -8.70
CA GLU A 32 10.19 9.58 -7.57
C GLU A 32 9.98 8.68 -6.35
N SER A 33 8.75 8.23 -6.11
CA SER A 33 8.43 7.29 -5.02
C SER A 33 9.03 5.91 -5.28
N TRP A 34 9.09 5.45 -6.53
CA TRP A 34 9.75 4.21 -6.89
C TRP A 34 11.27 4.28 -6.72
N GLU A 35 11.88 5.39 -7.11
CA GLU A 35 13.30 5.63 -6.89
C GLU A 35 13.63 5.62 -5.40
N LEU A 36 12.82 6.30 -4.59
CA LEU A 36 12.94 6.30 -3.13
C LEU A 36 12.84 4.87 -2.56
N LEU A 37 11.84 4.10 -2.98
CA LEU A 37 11.72 2.71 -2.56
C LEU A 37 12.98 1.92 -2.91
N CYS A 38 13.53 2.08 -4.12
CA CYS A 38 14.73 1.39 -4.56
C CYS A 38 15.98 1.77 -3.78
N GLU A 39 16.09 3.00 -3.27
CA GLU A 39 17.16 3.44 -2.37
C GLU A 39 17.10 2.75 -1.00
N TRP A 40 15.88 2.47 -0.52
CA TRP A 40 15.64 1.94 0.81
C TRP A 40 15.54 0.42 0.86
N THR A 41 15.08 -0.21 -0.20
CA THR A 41 14.80 -1.64 -0.28
C THR A 41 15.55 -2.24 -1.47
N GLU A 42 16.44 -3.20 -1.24
CA GLU A 42 17.19 -3.93 -2.27
C GLU A 42 16.51 -5.24 -2.68
N SER A 43 15.79 -5.86 -1.74
CA SER A 43 15.11 -7.14 -1.93
C SER A 43 14.04 -7.07 -3.02
N ASP A 44 14.21 -7.85 -4.07
CA ASP A 44 13.23 -8.01 -5.16
C ASP A 44 11.87 -8.53 -4.64
N SER A 45 11.88 -9.41 -3.66
CA SER A 45 10.64 -9.95 -3.07
C SER A 45 9.85 -8.89 -2.29
N LEU A 46 10.52 -8.02 -1.53
CA LEU A 46 9.87 -6.92 -0.83
C LEU A 46 9.37 -5.86 -1.81
N ARG A 47 10.17 -5.49 -2.82
CA ARG A 47 9.71 -4.58 -3.89
C ARG A 47 8.47 -5.11 -4.59
N LYS A 48 8.42 -6.43 -4.88
CA LYS A 48 7.23 -7.07 -5.48
C LYS A 48 6.03 -7.06 -4.54
N HIS A 49 6.25 -7.25 -3.23
CA HIS A 49 5.17 -7.09 -2.25
C HIS A 49 4.57 -5.67 -2.32
N MET A 50 5.40 -4.65 -2.23
CA MET A 50 4.94 -3.25 -2.28
C MET A 50 4.27 -2.88 -3.61
N LEU A 51 4.74 -3.43 -4.75
CA LEU A 51 4.07 -3.31 -6.04
C LEU A 51 2.69 -4.01 -6.05
N GLY A 52 2.55 -5.12 -5.34
CA GLY A 52 1.27 -5.81 -5.16
C GLY A 52 0.30 -4.98 -4.33
N VAL A 53 0.77 -4.42 -3.21
CA VAL A 53 -0.03 -3.51 -2.37
C VAL A 53 -0.39 -2.24 -3.14
N GLU A 54 0.55 -1.62 -3.89
CA GLU A 54 0.26 -0.51 -4.81
C GLU A 54 -0.89 -0.84 -5.76
N ALA A 55 -0.85 -2.02 -6.40
CA ALA A 55 -1.89 -2.43 -7.35
C ALA A 55 -3.27 -2.56 -6.69
N ALA A 56 -3.33 -3.16 -5.50
CA ALA A 56 -4.56 -3.30 -4.73
C ALA A 56 -5.11 -1.95 -4.26
N MET A 57 -4.24 -1.05 -3.77
CA MET A 57 -4.60 0.30 -3.35
C MET A 57 -5.16 1.13 -4.51
N ARG A 58 -4.53 1.11 -5.68
CA ARG A 58 -5.03 1.78 -6.89
C ARG A 58 -6.41 1.25 -7.32
N ALA A 59 -6.60 -0.06 -7.26
CA ALA A 59 -7.88 -0.67 -7.59
C ALA A 59 -8.99 -0.22 -6.61
N TYR A 60 -8.70 -0.15 -5.33
CA TYR A 60 -9.64 0.36 -4.34
C TYR A 60 -9.88 1.86 -4.47
N ALA A 61 -8.87 2.66 -4.79
CA ALA A 61 -9.06 4.09 -5.08
C ALA A 61 -10.07 4.28 -6.22
N ARG A 62 -9.92 3.55 -7.33
CA ARG A 62 -10.90 3.57 -8.44
C ARG A 62 -12.31 3.15 -7.98
N LYS A 63 -12.42 2.11 -7.17
CA LYS A 63 -13.70 1.61 -6.64
C LYS A 63 -14.41 2.63 -5.77
N PHE A 64 -13.66 3.39 -4.97
CA PHE A 64 -14.21 4.37 -4.03
C PHE A 64 -14.29 5.80 -4.58
N GLY A 65 -13.74 6.05 -5.77
CA GLY A 65 -13.70 7.39 -6.38
C GLY A 65 -12.66 8.32 -5.75
N GLU A 66 -11.59 7.74 -5.19
CA GLU A 66 -10.51 8.43 -4.49
C GLU A 66 -9.30 8.69 -5.41
N ASP A 67 -8.31 9.43 -4.92
CA ASP A 67 -7.08 9.75 -5.65
C ASP A 67 -6.20 8.50 -5.84
N GLU A 68 -6.22 7.95 -7.06
CA GLU A 68 -5.51 6.73 -7.43
C GLU A 68 -3.99 6.87 -7.26
N GLU A 69 -3.42 8.05 -7.55
CA GLU A 69 -1.99 8.28 -7.43
C GLU A 69 -1.54 8.28 -5.96
N LYS A 70 -2.24 9.05 -5.14
CA LYS A 70 -1.98 9.11 -3.70
C LYS A 70 -2.12 7.74 -3.04
N TRP A 71 -3.18 7.02 -3.33
CA TRP A 71 -3.43 5.71 -2.76
C TRP A 71 -2.39 4.68 -3.21
N GLY A 72 -2.03 4.70 -4.50
CA GLY A 72 -0.99 3.83 -5.02
C GLY A 72 0.36 4.07 -4.38
N ILE A 73 0.77 5.33 -4.25
CA ILE A 73 2.04 5.71 -3.61
C ILE A 73 2.05 5.33 -2.12
N THR A 74 0.92 5.46 -1.42
CA THR A 74 0.81 5.00 -0.03
C THR A 74 1.11 3.51 0.08
N GLY A 75 0.52 2.70 -0.79
CA GLY A 75 0.78 1.25 -0.84
C GLY A 75 2.21 0.91 -1.27
N LEU A 76 2.80 1.70 -2.17
CA LEU A 76 4.16 1.49 -2.65
C LEU A 76 5.22 1.74 -1.56
N LEU A 77 4.96 2.67 -0.63
CA LEU A 77 5.97 3.12 0.34
C LEU A 77 5.71 2.66 1.78
N HIS A 78 4.61 1.91 2.05
CA HIS A 78 4.21 1.58 3.41
C HIS A 78 5.29 0.84 4.21
N ASP A 79 6.05 -0.02 3.54
CA ASP A 79 7.09 -0.89 4.11
C ASP A 79 8.51 -0.52 3.64
N MET A 80 8.73 0.69 3.12
CA MET A 80 10.01 1.05 2.50
C MET A 80 11.22 0.89 3.43
N ASP A 81 11.02 1.01 4.73
CA ASP A 81 12.09 0.91 5.73
C ASP A 81 12.27 -0.50 6.30
N TYR A 82 11.34 -1.43 6.03
CA TYR A 82 11.29 -2.75 6.68
C TYR A 82 12.56 -3.57 6.50
N GLU A 83 13.20 -3.54 5.34
CA GLU A 83 14.43 -4.32 5.09
C GLU A 83 15.59 -3.89 6.00
N LYS A 84 15.73 -2.60 6.24
CA LYS A 84 16.81 -2.01 7.03
C LYS A 84 16.46 -1.85 8.50
N HIS A 85 15.17 -1.75 8.81
CA HIS A 85 14.64 -1.43 10.13
C HIS A 85 13.46 -2.33 10.51
N PRO A 86 13.62 -3.68 10.60
CA PRO A 86 12.50 -4.61 10.74
C PRO A 86 11.94 -4.71 12.16
N THR A 87 12.47 -3.94 13.12
CA THR A 87 12.04 -4.05 14.51
C THR A 87 10.81 -3.18 14.79
N PRO A 88 9.88 -3.60 15.68
CA PRO A 88 8.74 -2.77 16.06
C PRO A 88 9.10 -1.40 16.66
N ALA A 89 10.33 -1.23 17.13
CA ALA A 89 10.83 0.06 17.65
C ALA A 89 11.21 1.04 16.52
N GLU A 90 11.45 0.54 15.31
CA GLU A 90 11.93 1.31 14.17
C GLU A 90 10.90 1.41 13.06
N HIS A 91 10.40 0.25 12.58
CA HIS A 91 9.38 0.15 11.54
C HIS A 91 7.99 0.49 12.10
N PRO A 92 7.15 1.20 11.35
CA PRO A 92 7.42 1.94 10.10
C PRO A 92 7.92 3.37 10.35
N MET A 93 8.24 3.71 11.60
CA MET A 93 8.49 5.10 12.01
C MET A 93 9.75 5.71 11.41
N VAL A 94 10.73 4.89 10.99
CA VAL A 94 11.92 5.40 10.28
C VAL A 94 11.53 5.87 8.90
N GLY A 95 10.75 5.08 8.16
CA GLY A 95 10.20 5.43 6.86
C GLY A 95 9.27 6.65 6.95
N VAL A 96 8.36 6.66 7.92
CA VAL A 96 7.42 7.78 8.15
C VAL A 96 8.16 9.10 8.35
N ARG A 97 9.23 9.13 9.17
CA ARG A 97 10.03 10.36 9.37
C ARG A 97 10.70 10.84 8.09
N GLU A 98 11.16 9.93 7.25
CA GLU A 98 11.75 10.30 5.95
C GLU A 98 10.69 10.85 5.00
N LEU A 99 9.51 10.24 4.95
CA LEU A 99 8.39 10.73 4.14
C LEU A 99 7.89 12.11 4.63
N GLU A 100 7.81 12.31 5.95
CA GLU A 100 7.47 13.60 6.56
C GLU A 100 8.50 14.67 6.18
N ARG A 101 9.80 14.37 6.28
CA ARG A 101 10.90 15.26 5.88
C ARG A 101 10.81 15.64 4.40
N ARG A 102 10.32 14.76 3.55
CA ARG A 102 10.09 15.00 2.12
C ARG A 102 8.78 15.73 1.83
N GLY A 103 7.94 15.94 2.83
CA GLY A 103 6.69 16.70 2.72
C GLY A 103 5.51 15.89 2.18
N TYR A 104 5.50 14.57 2.38
CA TYR A 104 4.34 13.73 2.06
C TYR A 104 3.13 14.15 2.90
N PRO A 105 1.89 14.01 2.36
CA PRO A 105 0.67 14.42 3.05
C PRO A 105 0.45 13.66 4.36
N GLU A 106 -0.11 14.35 5.36
CA GLU A 106 -0.36 13.78 6.69
C GLU A 106 -1.24 12.53 6.65
N ASP A 107 -2.27 12.50 5.81
CA ASP A 107 -3.15 11.33 5.67
C ASP A 107 -2.43 10.08 5.11
N VAL A 108 -1.38 10.27 4.30
CA VAL A 108 -0.47 9.19 3.86
C VAL A 108 0.38 8.69 5.02
N LEU A 109 0.97 9.61 5.80
CA LEU A 109 1.78 9.27 6.97
C LEU A 109 0.96 8.52 8.03
N GLU A 110 -0.26 9.00 8.31
CA GLU A 110 -1.17 8.35 9.26
C GLU A 110 -1.63 6.96 8.77
N ALA A 111 -1.88 6.81 7.47
CA ALA A 111 -2.21 5.50 6.90
C ALA A 111 -1.04 4.50 7.06
N ILE A 112 0.19 4.96 6.80
CA ILE A 112 1.39 4.13 6.98
C ILE A 112 1.61 3.79 8.47
N LYS A 113 1.46 4.72 9.39
CA LYS A 113 1.51 4.40 10.83
C LYS A 113 0.45 3.37 11.22
N GLY A 114 -0.78 3.52 10.71
CA GLY A 114 -1.92 2.68 11.04
C GLY A 114 -1.85 1.25 10.53
N HIS A 115 -0.94 0.91 9.57
CA HIS A 115 -0.82 -0.48 9.12
C HIS A 115 -0.12 -1.36 10.17
N ALA A 116 0.71 -0.77 11.03
CA ALA A 116 1.43 -1.46 12.08
C ALA A 116 0.63 -1.45 13.39
N ASP A 117 -0.08 -2.53 13.69
CA ASP A 117 -0.98 -2.64 14.84
C ASP A 117 -0.34 -2.32 16.20
N TYR A 118 0.93 -2.65 16.36
CA TYR A 118 1.66 -2.42 17.62
C TYR A 118 1.92 -0.93 17.93
N LEU A 119 1.65 -0.03 16.98
CA LEU A 119 1.69 1.42 17.22
C LEU A 119 0.40 1.96 17.82
N ASP A 120 -0.67 1.16 17.83
CA ASP A 120 -2.00 1.55 18.36
C ASP A 120 -2.54 2.86 17.73
N VAL A 121 -2.20 3.12 16.46
CA VAL A 121 -2.68 4.27 15.70
C VAL A 121 -4.05 3.94 15.10
N PRO A 122 -5.12 4.72 15.41
CA PRO A 122 -6.45 4.46 14.87
C PRO A 122 -6.51 4.60 13.35
N ARG A 123 -7.12 3.65 12.67
CA ARG A 123 -7.41 3.69 11.24
C ARG A 123 -8.76 4.36 10.99
N GLU A 124 -8.80 5.68 11.01
CA GLU A 124 -10.05 6.43 10.85
C GLU A 124 -10.41 6.65 9.38
N THR A 125 -9.41 6.93 8.54
CA THR A 125 -9.60 7.23 7.12
C THR A 125 -9.82 5.97 6.28
N LEU A 126 -10.53 6.12 5.16
CA LEU A 126 -10.71 5.04 4.19
C LEU A 126 -9.36 4.57 3.61
N LEU A 127 -8.41 5.49 3.41
CA LEU A 127 -7.04 5.21 3.00
C LEU A 127 -6.34 4.25 3.97
N ALA A 128 -6.35 4.57 5.28
CA ALA A 128 -5.70 3.75 6.31
C ALA A 128 -6.36 2.37 6.45
N LYS A 129 -7.70 2.30 6.46
CA LYS A 129 -8.43 1.03 6.50
C LYS A 129 -8.13 0.16 5.29
N THR A 130 -8.04 0.77 4.11
CA THR A 130 -7.74 0.04 2.88
C THR A 130 -6.32 -0.48 2.87
N LEU A 131 -5.32 0.33 3.25
CA LEU A 131 -3.94 -0.11 3.34
C LEU A 131 -3.82 -1.34 4.23
N TYR A 132 -4.34 -1.27 5.45
CA TYR A 132 -4.33 -2.38 6.40
C TYR A 132 -5.04 -3.63 5.86
N ALA A 133 -6.17 -3.46 5.15
CA ALA A 133 -6.93 -4.57 4.62
C ALA A 133 -6.23 -5.29 3.45
N VAL A 134 -5.46 -4.56 2.62
CA VAL A 134 -4.83 -5.14 1.43
C VAL A 134 -3.41 -5.65 1.65
N ASP A 135 -2.70 -5.19 2.67
CA ASP A 135 -1.30 -5.48 2.92
C ASP A 135 -1.05 -6.98 3.10
N GLU A 136 -1.44 -7.55 4.23
CA GLU A 136 -1.27 -8.99 4.53
C GLU A 136 -1.98 -9.89 3.49
N LEU A 137 -3.12 -9.44 2.96
CA LEU A 137 -3.85 -10.18 1.94
C LEU A 137 -3.07 -10.24 0.62
N SER A 138 -2.41 -9.16 0.22
CA SER A 138 -1.58 -9.13 -1.00
C SER A 138 -0.42 -10.12 -0.90
N GLY A 139 0.26 -10.18 0.24
CA GLY A 139 1.28 -11.17 0.53
C GLY A 139 0.75 -12.61 0.48
N PHE A 140 -0.43 -12.85 1.07
CA PHE A 140 -1.04 -14.17 1.08
C PHE A 140 -1.52 -14.63 -0.31
N VAL A 141 -2.12 -13.73 -1.10
CA VAL A 141 -2.54 -14.00 -2.49
C VAL A 141 -1.32 -14.29 -3.36
N THR A 142 -0.24 -13.52 -3.20
CA THR A 142 1.05 -13.78 -3.86
C THR A 142 1.59 -15.16 -3.55
N ALA A 143 1.62 -15.55 -2.27
CA ALA A 143 2.05 -16.90 -1.87
C ALA A 143 1.15 -17.99 -2.48
N CYS A 144 -0.16 -17.77 -2.56
CA CYS A 144 -1.07 -18.71 -3.23
C CYS A 144 -0.79 -18.84 -4.72
N ALA A 145 -0.44 -17.74 -5.40
CA ALA A 145 -0.11 -17.74 -6.83
C ALA A 145 1.20 -18.47 -7.12
N LEU A 146 2.24 -18.25 -6.31
CA LEU A 146 3.57 -18.84 -6.48
C LEU A 146 3.60 -20.38 -6.46
N VAL A 147 2.65 -21.02 -5.80
CA VAL A 147 2.54 -22.49 -5.74
C VAL A 147 1.63 -23.09 -6.83
N ARG A 148 1.26 -22.29 -7.82
CA ARG A 148 0.36 -22.67 -8.92
C ARG A 148 1.04 -22.47 -10.27
N PRO A 149 0.99 -23.46 -11.19
CA PRO A 149 1.48 -23.27 -12.56
C PRO A 149 0.79 -22.12 -13.30
N GLU A 150 -0.50 -21.91 -13.01
CA GLU A 150 -1.31 -20.83 -13.58
C GLU A 150 -1.11 -19.47 -12.90
N GLY A 151 -0.27 -19.40 -11.87
CA GLY A 151 -0.06 -18.17 -11.11
C GLY A 151 -1.36 -17.59 -10.56
N LEU A 152 -1.64 -16.33 -10.89
CA LEU A 152 -2.87 -15.64 -10.52
C LEU A 152 -4.09 -16.00 -11.42
N GLU A 153 -3.87 -16.66 -12.55
CA GLU A 153 -4.98 -16.99 -13.43
C GLU A 153 -5.95 -17.98 -12.77
N GLY A 154 -7.24 -17.62 -12.79
CA GLY A 154 -8.29 -18.43 -12.16
C GLY A 154 -8.17 -18.60 -10.64
N LEU A 155 -7.27 -17.91 -9.96
CA LEU A 155 -7.22 -17.91 -8.50
C LEU A 155 -8.47 -17.23 -7.94
N LYS A 156 -9.20 -17.93 -7.07
CA LYS A 156 -10.46 -17.50 -6.47
C LYS A 156 -10.43 -17.57 -4.95
N ALA A 157 -11.28 -16.78 -4.32
CA ALA A 157 -11.44 -16.73 -2.87
C ALA A 157 -11.55 -18.13 -2.23
N LYS A 158 -12.29 -19.07 -2.85
CA LYS A 158 -12.42 -20.45 -2.35
C LYS A 158 -11.06 -21.13 -2.18
N SER A 159 -10.14 -20.96 -3.14
CA SER A 159 -8.79 -21.55 -3.08
C SER A 159 -7.92 -20.87 -2.02
N VAL A 160 -7.96 -19.53 -1.96
CA VAL A 160 -7.24 -18.73 -0.96
C VAL A 160 -7.73 -19.10 0.45
N ARG A 161 -9.05 -19.13 0.69
CA ARG A 161 -9.66 -19.55 1.97
C ARG A 161 -9.26 -20.97 2.39
N LYS A 162 -9.13 -21.90 1.44
CA LYS A 162 -8.61 -23.25 1.73
C LYS A 162 -7.17 -23.21 2.21
N LYS A 163 -6.33 -22.37 1.62
CA LYS A 163 -4.93 -22.16 2.03
C LYS A 163 -4.83 -21.45 3.38
N MET A 164 -5.70 -20.48 3.69
CA MET A 164 -5.75 -19.81 5.00
C MET A 164 -5.91 -20.79 6.18
N LYS A 165 -6.54 -21.95 5.97
CA LYS A 165 -6.69 -23.00 7.00
C LYS A 165 -5.41 -23.79 7.26
N GLN A 166 -4.40 -23.69 6.39
CA GLN A 166 -3.13 -24.42 6.50
C GLN A 166 -2.11 -23.52 7.24
N LYS A 167 -1.89 -23.78 8.53
CA LYS A 167 -1.04 -22.92 9.38
C LYS A 167 0.42 -22.82 8.90
N SER A 168 0.96 -23.87 8.30
CA SER A 168 2.33 -23.91 7.78
C SER A 168 2.51 -23.20 6.43
N PHE A 169 1.43 -22.99 5.69
CA PHE A 169 1.50 -22.30 4.40
C PHE A 169 1.61 -20.78 4.63
N ALA A 170 2.59 -20.10 4.03
CA ALA A 170 2.87 -18.68 4.22
C ALA A 170 2.79 -18.29 5.72
N ALA A 171 3.55 -18.98 6.57
CA ALA A 171 3.41 -18.91 8.03
C ALA A 171 3.66 -17.50 8.62
N ALA A 172 4.43 -16.68 7.91
CA ALA A 172 4.72 -15.29 8.30
C ALA A 172 3.51 -14.34 8.16
N VAL A 173 2.53 -14.66 7.28
CA VAL A 173 1.34 -13.82 7.06
C VAL A 173 0.35 -13.98 8.21
N ASN A 174 -0.11 -12.88 8.78
CA ASN A 174 -1.12 -12.88 9.85
C ASN A 174 -2.55 -12.99 9.27
N ARG A 175 -3.20 -14.16 9.46
CA ARG A 175 -4.57 -14.41 8.95
C ARG A 175 -5.65 -13.64 9.68
N GLU A 176 -5.41 -13.31 10.94
CA GLU A 176 -6.36 -12.53 11.75
C GLU A 176 -6.44 -11.11 11.23
N ASP A 177 -5.31 -10.55 10.79
CA ASP A 177 -5.25 -9.21 10.19
C ASP A 177 -5.96 -9.16 8.84
N ILE A 178 -5.86 -10.22 8.02
CA ILE A 178 -6.65 -10.34 6.79
C ILE A 178 -8.15 -10.27 7.07
N VAL A 179 -8.62 -11.01 8.08
CA VAL A 179 -10.06 -11.05 8.42
C VAL A 179 -10.51 -9.72 9.04
N ARG A 180 -9.71 -9.18 9.96
CA ARG A 180 -9.97 -7.92 10.63
C ARG A 180 -9.97 -6.75 9.63
N GLY A 181 -8.99 -6.70 8.74
CA GLY A 181 -8.89 -5.67 7.71
C GLY A 181 -10.12 -5.63 6.80
N ALA A 182 -10.61 -6.79 6.35
CA ALA A 182 -11.86 -6.85 5.59
C ALA A 182 -13.06 -6.33 6.41
N GLY A 183 -13.12 -6.65 7.71
CA GLY A 183 -14.16 -6.17 8.62
C GLY A 183 -14.09 -4.65 8.85
N GLU A 184 -12.92 -4.08 9.09
CA GLU A 184 -12.72 -2.64 9.29
C GLU A 184 -13.01 -1.83 8.01
N LEU A 185 -12.69 -2.41 6.84
CA LEU A 185 -13.03 -1.82 5.54
C LEU A 185 -14.52 -1.97 5.20
N GLY A 186 -15.26 -2.85 5.90
CA GLY A 186 -16.68 -3.08 5.68
C GLY A 186 -17.00 -3.87 4.42
N VAL A 187 -16.12 -4.80 4.01
CA VAL A 187 -16.28 -5.62 2.80
C VAL A 187 -16.40 -7.11 3.13
N ASP A 188 -17.14 -7.87 2.29
CA ASP A 188 -17.14 -9.34 2.40
C ASP A 188 -15.75 -9.90 2.09
N LEU A 189 -15.28 -10.82 2.92
CA LEU A 189 -13.93 -11.37 2.81
C LEU A 189 -13.68 -12.11 1.48
N ASN A 190 -14.68 -12.80 0.91
CA ASN A 190 -14.48 -13.50 -0.36
C ASN A 190 -14.43 -12.50 -1.52
N GLU A 191 -15.31 -11.50 -1.49
CA GLU A 191 -15.28 -10.41 -2.49
C GLU A 191 -13.96 -9.63 -2.41
N HIS A 192 -13.46 -9.36 -1.19
CA HIS A 192 -12.18 -8.70 -0.96
C HIS A 192 -11.02 -9.52 -1.53
N ILE A 193 -10.96 -10.82 -1.26
CA ILE A 193 -9.93 -11.72 -1.79
C ILE A 193 -9.97 -11.74 -3.34
N ASP A 194 -11.16 -11.90 -3.92
CA ASP A 194 -11.30 -11.94 -5.38
C ASP A 194 -10.92 -10.59 -6.01
N PHE A 195 -11.23 -9.47 -5.35
CA PHE A 195 -10.90 -8.13 -5.80
C PHE A 195 -9.38 -7.87 -5.77
N VAL A 196 -8.70 -8.18 -4.66
CA VAL A 196 -7.24 -8.06 -4.54
C VAL A 196 -6.54 -8.99 -5.54
N ALA A 197 -6.98 -10.25 -5.67
CA ALA A 197 -6.42 -11.17 -6.67
C ALA A 197 -6.57 -10.65 -8.12
N ALA A 198 -7.68 -9.98 -8.43
CA ALA A 198 -7.87 -9.34 -9.73
C ALA A 198 -6.91 -8.16 -9.94
N ALA A 199 -6.73 -7.30 -8.94
CA ALA A 199 -5.81 -6.18 -8.99
C ALA A 199 -4.35 -6.64 -9.20
N LEU A 200 -3.91 -7.66 -8.47
CA LEU A 200 -2.57 -8.23 -8.64
C LEU A 200 -2.39 -8.87 -10.02
N ARG A 201 -3.45 -9.47 -10.58
CA ARG A 201 -3.42 -10.09 -11.92
C ARG A 201 -3.13 -9.06 -13.00
N GLU A 202 -3.65 -7.84 -12.91
CA GLU A 202 -3.35 -6.75 -13.85
C GLU A 202 -1.85 -6.43 -13.92
N ARG A 203 -1.10 -6.77 -12.86
CA ARG A 203 0.34 -6.56 -12.73
C ARG A 203 1.15 -7.86 -12.68
N SER A 204 0.56 -9.00 -13.04
CA SER A 204 1.16 -10.33 -12.88
C SER A 204 2.57 -10.46 -13.45
N ASN A 205 2.86 -9.84 -14.60
CA ASN A 205 4.20 -9.85 -15.20
C ASN A 205 5.23 -9.11 -14.32
N ALA A 206 4.92 -7.92 -13.83
CA ALA A 206 5.80 -7.14 -12.98
C ALA A 206 6.02 -7.81 -11.62
N LEU A 207 5.02 -8.54 -11.12
CA LEU A 207 5.08 -9.29 -9.88
C LEU A 207 5.75 -10.67 -10.03
N GLY A 208 6.01 -11.13 -11.25
CA GLY A 208 6.50 -12.49 -11.50
C GLY A 208 5.46 -13.59 -11.19
N LEU A 209 4.17 -13.27 -11.29
CA LEU A 209 3.05 -14.13 -10.97
C LEU A 209 2.21 -14.53 -12.19
N ALA A 210 2.73 -14.26 -13.39
CA ALA A 210 2.14 -14.74 -14.64
C ALA A 210 2.24 -16.27 -14.71
N PRO A 211 1.36 -16.95 -15.50
CA PRO A 211 1.47 -18.38 -15.74
C PRO A 211 2.88 -18.77 -16.21
N SER A 212 3.43 -19.86 -15.65
CA SER A 212 4.66 -20.44 -16.18
C SER A 212 4.38 -20.85 -17.63
N ARG A 213 5.17 -20.33 -18.57
CA ARG A 213 5.09 -20.82 -19.96
C ARG A 213 5.41 -22.30 -19.93
N SER A 214 4.43 -23.15 -20.33
CA SER A 214 4.76 -24.51 -20.72
C SER A 214 5.74 -24.39 -21.88
N GLU A 215 7.01 -24.78 -21.67
CA GLU A 215 7.89 -25.04 -22.80
C GLU A 215 7.22 -26.12 -23.62
N SER A 216 6.63 -25.69 -24.72
CA SER A 216 6.15 -26.59 -25.75
C SER A 216 7.39 -27.21 -26.38
N GLY A 217 7.75 -28.42 -25.90
CA GLY A 217 8.74 -29.27 -26.53
C GLY A 217 8.28 -29.74 -27.92
#